data_a548a94ddd82dbb7e59a327d3b19fce0
#
_entry.id   a548a94ddd82dbb7e59a327d3b19fce0
#
_cell.length_a   1.000
_cell.length_b   1.000
_cell.length_c   1.000
_cell.angle_alpha   90.00
_cell.angle_beta   90.00
_cell.angle_gamma   90.00
#
_symmetry.space_group_name_H-M   'P 1'
#
loop_
_entity.id
_entity.type
_entity.pdbx_description
1 polymer ?
#
loop_
_entity_poly.entity_id
_entity_poly.type
_entity_poly.pdbx_seq_one_letter_code
_entity_poly.pdbx_strand_id
1 'polypeptide(L)'
;VIENESVAGRNLVWYSYGEGYRSKESYSYNYATDEYYRHYKEVNWWYASPEAVAYYMDPRNYLDTKSIFAFESLSYESSFQTSNIVDKVLGNTFMPNVYKKYSSNPYTDAFMDAASTYGVSPVHLASRIRQEQGVNGSSTGLGTYKGYENIFNFYNIKAVGNDPSVALLWAKGG
;
A
#
# COMPACT_ATOMS: atom_id res chain seq x y z
N VAL A 1 -20.39 -9.41 -3.37
CA VAL A 1 -18.95 -9.08 -3.36
C VAL A 1 -18.19 -10.04 -2.46
N ILE A 2 -18.57 -10.19 -1.18
CA ILE A 2 -17.88 -11.09 -0.24
C ILE A 2 -17.83 -12.53 -0.77
N GLU A 3 -18.92 -13.08 -1.27
CA GLU A 3 -18.99 -14.43 -1.84
C GLU A 3 -18.04 -14.64 -3.03
N ASN A 4 -17.91 -13.61 -3.89
CA ASN A 4 -17.03 -13.67 -5.05
C ASN A 4 -15.54 -13.57 -4.67
N GLU A 5 -15.22 -12.93 -3.56
CA GLU A 5 -13.85 -12.78 -3.08
C GLU A 5 -13.41 -13.89 -2.13
N SER A 6 -14.36 -14.62 -1.53
CA SER A 6 -14.08 -15.76 -0.64
C SER A 6 -13.80 -17.05 -1.41
N VAL A 7 -12.83 -17.00 -2.32
CA VAL A 7 -12.43 -18.17 -3.11
C VAL A 7 -11.44 -19.02 -2.32
N ALA A 8 -11.74 -20.32 -2.20
CA ALA A 8 -10.89 -21.26 -1.48
C ALA A 8 -9.42 -21.21 -1.97
N GLY A 9 -8.48 -21.13 -1.06
CA GLY A 9 -7.05 -21.09 -1.33
C GLY A 9 -6.52 -19.83 -1.99
N ARG A 10 -7.34 -18.77 -2.18
CA ARG A 10 -6.93 -17.51 -2.81
C ARG A 10 -6.54 -16.43 -1.79
N ASN A 11 -7.30 -16.33 -0.71
CA ASN A 11 -7.08 -15.29 0.30
C ASN A 11 -6.10 -15.75 1.37
N LEU A 12 -5.20 -14.85 1.78
CA LEU A 12 -4.12 -15.14 2.70
C LEU A 12 -4.14 -14.20 3.90
N VAL A 13 -3.67 -14.71 5.05
CA VAL A 13 -3.38 -13.92 6.26
C VAL A 13 -1.91 -14.02 6.62
N TRP A 14 -1.35 -12.93 7.13
CA TRP A 14 0.05 -12.87 7.56
C TRP A 14 0.27 -13.69 8.83
N TYR A 15 1.45 -14.25 9.01
CA TYR A 15 1.79 -15.17 10.10
C TYR A 15 1.53 -14.64 11.51
N SER A 16 1.56 -13.31 11.72
CA SER A 16 1.30 -12.69 13.02
C SER A 16 -0.18 -12.69 13.43
N TYR A 17 -1.10 -12.95 12.50
CA TYR A 17 -2.51 -13.12 12.84
C TYR A 17 -2.73 -14.47 13.54
N GLY A 18 -3.58 -14.46 14.56
CA GLY A 18 -3.89 -15.65 15.32
C GLY A 18 -4.55 -16.76 14.50
N GLU A 19 -4.62 -17.98 15.05
CA GLU A 19 -5.17 -19.15 14.36
C GLU A 19 -6.64 -19.01 13.98
N GLY A 20 -7.42 -18.19 14.70
CA GLY A 20 -8.82 -17.91 14.36
C GLY A 20 -9.04 -17.24 13.01
N TYR A 21 -7.98 -16.69 12.39
CA TYR A 21 -8.04 -16.11 11.06
C TYR A 21 -7.61 -17.09 9.95
N ARG A 22 -7.14 -18.28 10.31
CA ARG A 22 -6.62 -19.28 9.37
C ARG A 22 -7.72 -20.26 8.97
N SER A 23 -7.71 -20.68 7.71
CA SER A 23 -8.66 -21.67 7.20
C SER A 23 -8.36 -23.07 7.74
N LYS A 24 -9.40 -23.79 8.12
CA LYS A 24 -9.37 -25.24 8.46
C LYS A 24 -9.93 -26.12 7.34
N GLU A 25 -9.92 -25.66 6.11
CA GLU A 25 -10.27 -26.47 4.96
C GLU A 25 -9.19 -27.52 4.66
N SER A 26 -9.55 -28.59 3.97
CA SER A 26 -8.65 -29.73 3.72
C SER A 26 -7.36 -29.38 2.98
N TYR A 27 -7.35 -28.31 2.20
CA TYR A 27 -6.16 -27.80 1.50
C TYR A 27 -5.24 -26.95 2.39
N SER A 28 -5.70 -26.56 3.56
CA SER A 28 -5.01 -25.62 4.45
C SER A 28 -4.76 -26.13 5.87
N TYR A 29 -5.32 -27.30 6.21
CA TYR A 29 -5.24 -27.87 7.54
C TYR A 29 -5.21 -29.39 7.54
N ASN A 30 -4.31 -29.96 8.36
CA ASN A 30 -4.21 -31.40 8.59
C ASN A 30 -4.91 -31.78 9.89
N TYR A 31 -6.08 -32.38 9.80
CA TYR A 31 -6.86 -32.81 10.96
C TYR A 31 -6.24 -33.99 11.73
N ALA A 32 -5.34 -34.74 11.11
CA ALA A 32 -4.68 -35.86 11.77
C ALA A 32 -3.52 -35.41 12.68
N THR A 33 -2.86 -34.32 12.34
CA THR A 33 -1.71 -33.76 13.11
C THR A 33 -2.03 -32.44 13.81
N ASP A 34 -3.23 -31.90 13.62
CA ASP A 34 -3.67 -30.58 14.15
C ASP A 34 -2.79 -29.44 13.69
N GLU A 35 -2.36 -29.46 12.42
CA GLU A 35 -1.41 -28.48 11.86
C GLU A 35 -1.99 -27.72 10.67
N TYR A 36 -1.68 -26.41 10.62
CA TYR A 36 -2.00 -25.56 9.47
C TYR A 36 -0.90 -25.69 8.39
N TYR A 37 -1.32 -25.81 7.12
CA TYR A 37 -0.41 -25.70 6.00
C TYR A 37 -0.16 -24.24 5.66
N ARG A 38 1.11 -23.87 5.51
CA ARG A 38 1.52 -22.56 4.98
C ARG A 38 1.23 -22.51 3.47
N HIS A 39 1.04 -21.30 2.98
CA HIS A 39 0.96 -21.11 1.53
C HIS A 39 2.28 -21.55 0.87
N TYR A 40 2.18 -22.34 -0.18
CA TYR A 40 3.34 -23.02 -0.77
C TYR A 40 4.39 -22.09 -1.41
N LYS A 41 4.01 -20.86 -1.78
CA LYS A 41 4.91 -19.84 -2.36
C LYS A 41 5.33 -18.77 -1.35
N GLU A 42 4.58 -18.61 -0.26
CA GLU A 42 4.70 -17.48 0.65
C GLU A 42 4.84 -17.96 2.10
N VAL A 43 6.07 -18.24 2.51
CA VAL A 43 6.39 -18.90 3.81
C VAL A 43 5.83 -18.22 5.07
N ASN A 44 5.52 -16.92 4.99
CA ASN A 44 4.95 -16.15 6.10
C ASN A 44 3.44 -15.96 5.99
N TRP A 45 2.78 -16.63 5.06
CA TRP A 45 1.36 -16.50 4.80
C TRP A 45 0.65 -17.84 5.00
N TRP A 46 -0.56 -17.74 5.56
CA TRP A 46 -1.48 -18.84 5.77
C TRP A 46 -2.74 -18.60 4.93
N TYR A 47 -3.46 -19.64 4.62
CA TYR A 47 -4.76 -19.49 3.98
C TYR A 47 -5.76 -18.87 4.95
N ALA A 48 -6.48 -17.83 4.51
CA ALA A 48 -7.46 -17.12 5.32
C ALA A 48 -8.74 -17.94 5.47
N SER A 49 -9.37 -17.90 6.64
CA SER A 49 -10.69 -18.48 6.83
C SER A 49 -11.77 -17.66 6.10
N PRO A 50 -12.89 -18.29 5.65
CA PRO A 50 -14.01 -17.56 5.06
C PRO A 50 -14.56 -16.47 5.99
N GLU A 51 -14.60 -16.74 7.30
CA GLU A 51 -15.06 -15.79 8.31
C GLU A 51 -14.13 -14.56 8.41
N ALA A 52 -12.82 -14.78 8.33
CA ALA A 52 -11.84 -13.68 8.29
C ALA A 52 -12.05 -12.83 7.04
N VAL A 53 -12.20 -13.44 5.87
CA VAL A 53 -12.49 -12.72 4.62
C VAL A 53 -13.78 -11.91 4.75
N ALA A 54 -14.87 -12.53 5.21
CA ALA A 54 -16.15 -11.87 5.40
C ALA A 54 -16.04 -10.67 6.34
N TYR A 55 -15.32 -10.82 7.46
CA TYR A 55 -15.10 -9.73 8.42
C TYR A 55 -14.38 -8.54 7.78
N TYR A 56 -13.26 -8.79 7.10
CA TYR A 56 -12.43 -7.72 6.52
C TYR A 56 -13.02 -7.10 5.25
N MET A 57 -13.96 -7.78 4.59
CA MET A 57 -14.68 -7.27 3.42
C MET A 57 -15.97 -6.54 3.78
N ASP A 58 -16.41 -6.57 5.02
CA ASP A 58 -17.63 -5.89 5.47
C ASP A 58 -17.31 -4.46 5.93
N PRO A 59 -17.74 -3.41 5.20
CA PRO A 59 -17.45 -2.03 5.56
C PRO A 59 -18.06 -1.61 6.90
N ARG A 60 -19.08 -2.31 7.39
CA ARG A 60 -19.70 -2.03 8.70
C ARG A 60 -18.74 -2.24 9.87
N ASN A 61 -17.71 -3.07 9.70
CA ASN A 61 -16.67 -3.31 10.69
C ASN A 61 -15.65 -2.16 10.78
N TYR A 62 -15.77 -1.15 9.92
CA TYR A 62 -14.82 -0.04 9.78
C TYR A 62 -15.47 1.34 10.00
N LEU A 63 -16.59 1.41 10.71
CA LEU A 63 -17.34 2.64 10.95
C LEU A 63 -16.79 3.49 12.13
N ASP A 64 -15.55 3.28 12.51
CA ASP A 64 -14.85 4.14 13.49
C ASP A 64 -14.07 5.27 12.80
N THR A 65 -13.64 6.26 13.59
CA THR A 65 -12.98 7.47 13.08
C THR A 65 -11.64 7.24 12.39
N LYS A 66 -11.02 6.07 12.54
CA LYS A 66 -9.74 5.72 11.90
C LYS A 66 -9.94 4.85 10.67
N SER A 67 -10.86 3.89 10.78
CA SER A 67 -11.01 2.82 9.79
C SER A 67 -12.04 3.13 8.71
N ILE A 68 -12.87 4.18 8.90
CA ILE A 68 -13.95 4.54 7.97
C ILE A 68 -13.48 4.77 6.53
N PHE A 69 -12.22 5.14 6.35
CA PHE A 69 -11.61 5.36 5.03
C PHE A 69 -11.07 4.08 4.37
N ALA A 70 -11.16 2.91 5.03
CA ALA A 70 -10.65 1.64 4.48
C ALA A 70 -11.33 1.25 3.14
N PHE A 71 -12.55 1.72 2.91
CA PHE A 71 -13.33 1.48 1.69
C PHE A 71 -13.59 2.76 0.89
N GLU A 72 -12.78 3.79 1.09
CA GLU A 72 -12.90 5.03 0.31
C GLU A 72 -12.67 4.76 -1.18
N SER A 73 -13.45 5.45 -2.02
CA SER A 73 -13.25 5.39 -3.47
C SER A 73 -11.85 5.92 -3.84
N LEU A 74 -11.15 5.17 -4.70
CA LEU A 74 -9.86 5.60 -5.25
C LEU A 74 -10.00 6.54 -6.44
N SER A 75 -11.24 6.87 -6.86
CA SER A 75 -11.51 7.81 -7.93
C SER A 75 -11.25 9.25 -7.50
N TYR A 76 -10.85 10.08 -8.45
CA TYR A 76 -10.69 11.52 -8.21
C TYR A 76 -12.06 12.22 -8.13
N GLU A 77 -12.26 12.94 -7.03
CA GLU A 77 -13.44 13.75 -6.75
C GLU A 77 -13.03 15.19 -6.43
N SER A 78 -13.06 16.06 -7.44
CA SER A 78 -12.56 17.44 -7.35
C SER A 78 -13.30 18.30 -6.32
N SER A 79 -14.52 17.92 -5.94
CA SER A 79 -15.37 18.67 -4.99
C SER A 79 -14.79 18.71 -3.57
N PHE A 80 -13.97 17.71 -3.18
CA PHE A 80 -13.38 17.63 -1.84
C PHE A 80 -11.90 17.21 -1.80
N GLN A 81 -11.40 16.56 -2.85
CA GLN A 81 -9.98 16.12 -2.91
C GLN A 81 -9.11 17.26 -3.45
N THR A 82 -8.66 18.14 -2.57
CA THR A 82 -7.94 19.36 -2.91
C THR A 82 -6.45 19.29 -2.57
N SER A 83 -5.66 20.21 -3.12
CA SER A 83 -4.23 20.38 -2.79
C SER A 83 -3.96 20.55 -1.29
N ASN A 84 -4.87 21.22 -0.56
CA ASN A 84 -4.78 21.38 0.89
C ASN A 84 -4.86 20.03 1.63
N ILE A 85 -5.66 19.08 1.16
CA ILE A 85 -5.73 17.76 1.78
C ILE A 85 -4.45 16.96 1.48
N VAL A 86 -3.91 17.05 0.27
CA VAL A 86 -2.60 16.47 -0.07
C VAL A 86 -1.51 17.04 0.86
N ASP A 87 -1.51 18.35 1.09
CA ASP A 87 -0.55 18.99 1.99
C ASP A 87 -0.71 18.54 3.46
N LYS A 88 -1.93 18.29 3.94
CA LYS A 88 -2.14 17.69 5.27
C LYS A 88 -1.53 16.29 5.40
N VAL A 89 -1.47 15.53 4.31
CA VAL A 89 -0.86 14.19 4.32
C VAL A 89 0.66 14.26 4.26
N LEU A 90 1.24 15.11 3.41
CA LEU A 90 2.66 15.13 3.09
C LEU A 90 3.43 16.35 3.59
N GLY A 91 2.76 17.44 4.00
CA GLY A 91 3.41 18.70 4.36
C GLY A 91 4.41 18.60 5.51
N ASN A 92 4.16 17.68 6.46
CA ASN A 92 5.07 17.40 7.58
C ASN A 92 6.03 16.23 7.29
N THR A 93 6.30 15.93 6.01
CA THR A 93 7.21 14.85 5.60
C THR A 93 8.44 15.44 4.86
N PHE A 94 9.27 14.54 4.36
CA PHE A 94 10.42 14.89 3.52
C PHE A 94 10.02 15.53 2.17
N MET A 95 8.80 15.30 1.69
CA MET A 95 8.35 15.61 0.32
C MET A 95 8.51 17.09 -0.07
N PRO A 96 8.05 18.08 0.74
CA PRO A 96 8.21 19.50 0.36
C PRO A 96 9.66 19.89 0.14
N ASN A 97 10.58 19.41 1.00
CA ASN A 97 12.00 19.74 0.93
C ASN A 97 12.70 19.08 -0.27
N VAL A 98 12.32 17.86 -0.60
CA VAL A 98 12.86 17.14 -1.76
C VAL A 98 12.35 17.79 -3.04
N TYR A 99 11.05 18.00 -3.17
CA TYR A 99 10.44 18.55 -4.39
C TYR A 99 10.96 19.97 -4.70
N LYS A 100 11.13 20.81 -3.69
CA LYS A 100 11.64 22.17 -3.82
C LYS A 100 13.04 22.26 -4.47
N LYS A 101 13.84 21.19 -4.42
CA LYS A 101 15.16 21.15 -5.07
C LYS A 101 15.05 21.09 -6.60
N TYR A 102 13.92 20.63 -7.14
CA TYR A 102 13.73 20.33 -8.56
C TYR A 102 12.65 21.16 -9.24
N SER A 103 11.77 21.81 -8.45
CA SER A 103 10.67 22.61 -8.98
C SER A 103 10.39 23.82 -8.08
N SER A 104 10.02 24.95 -8.70
CA SER A 104 9.49 26.13 -8.02
C SER A 104 7.98 26.04 -7.74
N ASN A 105 7.27 25.13 -8.42
CA ASN A 105 5.84 24.91 -8.22
C ASN A 105 5.59 24.16 -6.90
N PRO A 106 4.41 24.32 -6.29
CA PRO A 106 4.01 23.49 -5.17
C PRO A 106 4.04 22.00 -5.53
N TYR A 107 4.59 21.17 -4.63
CA TYR A 107 4.62 19.72 -4.87
C TYR A 107 3.21 19.11 -5.01
N THR A 108 2.21 19.73 -4.39
CA THR A 108 0.80 19.34 -4.47
C THR A 108 0.25 19.39 -5.90
N ASP A 109 0.79 20.27 -6.75
CA ASP A 109 0.34 20.42 -8.14
C ASP A 109 0.54 19.13 -8.93
N ALA A 110 1.67 18.45 -8.72
CA ALA A 110 1.94 17.16 -9.37
C ALA A 110 0.90 16.08 -9.01
N PHE A 111 0.39 16.09 -7.79
CA PHE A 111 -0.68 15.18 -7.36
C PHE A 111 -2.03 15.55 -7.97
N MET A 112 -2.34 16.84 -8.05
CA MET A 112 -3.59 17.32 -8.64
C MET A 112 -3.62 17.09 -10.16
N ASP A 113 -2.49 17.30 -10.84
CA ASP A 113 -2.33 17.01 -12.27
C ASP A 113 -2.48 15.51 -12.57
N ALA A 114 -1.83 14.65 -11.76
CA ALA A 114 -1.98 13.21 -11.89
C ALA A 114 -3.45 12.78 -11.63
N ALA A 115 -4.10 13.35 -10.61
CA ALA A 115 -5.48 13.06 -10.28
C ALA A 115 -6.43 13.40 -11.42
N SER A 116 -6.30 14.62 -11.98
CA SER A 116 -7.15 15.07 -13.09
C SER A 116 -6.90 14.30 -14.38
N THR A 117 -5.64 13.91 -14.65
CA THR A 117 -5.26 13.20 -15.87
C THR A 117 -5.69 11.73 -15.85
N TYR A 118 -5.54 11.06 -14.71
CA TYR A 118 -5.73 9.60 -14.60
C TYR A 118 -6.97 9.20 -13.80
N GLY A 119 -7.75 10.14 -13.29
CA GLY A 119 -8.95 9.88 -12.52
C GLY A 119 -8.72 9.20 -11.17
N VAL A 120 -7.51 9.34 -10.58
CA VAL A 120 -7.12 8.67 -9.33
C VAL A 120 -7.09 9.67 -8.17
N SER A 121 -7.52 9.26 -6.98
CA SER A 121 -7.50 10.10 -5.78
C SER A 121 -6.09 10.62 -5.46
N PRO A 122 -5.86 11.94 -5.41
CA PRO A 122 -4.58 12.52 -5.03
C PRO A 122 -4.24 12.25 -3.57
N VAL A 123 -5.24 12.06 -2.73
CA VAL A 123 -5.08 11.68 -1.31
C VAL A 123 -4.55 10.26 -1.20
N HIS A 124 -5.06 9.35 -2.03
CA HIS A 124 -4.54 7.98 -2.12
C HIS A 124 -3.06 7.98 -2.55
N LEU A 125 -2.72 8.72 -3.60
CA LEU A 125 -1.35 8.85 -4.08
C LEU A 125 -0.41 9.37 -2.97
N ALA A 126 -0.81 10.42 -2.28
CA ALA A 126 -0.04 11.00 -1.18
C ALA A 126 0.12 10.04 0.01
N SER A 127 -0.96 9.37 0.39
CA SER A 127 -0.96 8.40 1.49
C SER A 127 -0.06 7.21 1.21
N ARG A 128 -0.04 6.71 -0.04
CA ARG A 128 0.87 5.65 -0.47
C ARG A 128 2.34 6.07 -0.34
N ILE A 129 2.71 7.28 -0.76
CA ILE A 129 4.09 7.77 -0.57
C ILE A 129 4.45 7.80 0.91
N ARG A 130 3.58 8.34 1.76
CA ARG A 130 3.82 8.38 3.20
C ARG A 130 3.96 6.99 3.81
N GLN A 131 3.18 6.02 3.36
CA GLN A 131 3.27 4.62 3.79
C GLN A 131 4.59 3.97 3.38
N GLU A 132 5.00 4.14 2.12
CA GLU A 132 6.18 3.49 1.56
C GLU A 132 7.50 4.13 2.05
N GLN A 133 7.51 5.44 2.22
CA GLN A 133 8.74 6.20 2.52
C GLN A 133 8.83 6.69 3.97
N GLY A 134 7.73 6.65 4.71
CA GLY A 134 7.65 7.25 6.05
C GLY A 134 7.72 8.77 6.04
N VAL A 135 7.77 9.35 7.26
CA VAL A 135 7.81 10.82 7.43
C VAL A 135 9.16 11.40 6.99
N ASN A 136 10.25 10.70 7.27
CA ASN A 136 11.61 11.19 7.02
C ASN A 136 12.13 10.86 5.61
N GLY A 137 11.45 9.97 4.87
CA GLY A 137 11.91 9.45 3.60
C GLY A 137 13.02 8.40 3.75
N SER A 138 13.01 7.40 2.87
CA SER A 138 14.12 6.47 2.70
C SER A 138 15.15 7.03 1.71
N SER A 139 16.29 6.37 1.54
CA SER A 139 17.29 6.77 0.55
C SER A 139 16.74 6.82 -0.89
N THR A 140 15.75 5.95 -1.22
CA THR A 140 15.06 5.93 -2.52
C THR A 140 14.06 7.08 -2.68
N GLY A 141 13.43 7.51 -1.58
CA GLY A 141 12.53 8.68 -1.57
C GLY A 141 13.28 10.00 -1.51
N LEU A 142 14.47 10.02 -0.90
CA LEU A 142 15.32 11.21 -0.82
C LEU A 142 16.21 11.41 -2.06
N GLY A 143 16.33 10.40 -2.95
CA GLY A 143 17.25 10.41 -4.08
C GLY A 143 18.73 10.40 -3.65
N THR A 144 19.03 9.74 -2.52
CA THR A 144 20.39 9.72 -1.93
C THR A 144 21.00 8.33 -1.93
N TYR A 145 20.38 7.35 -2.60
CA TYR A 145 20.91 6.01 -2.67
C TYR A 145 22.20 5.99 -3.50
N LYS A 146 23.28 5.44 -2.91
CA LYS A 146 24.63 5.45 -3.50
C LYS A 146 24.65 4.78 -4.89
N GLY A 147 25.15 5.51 -5.90
CA GLY A 147 25.20 5.08 -7.29
C GLY A 147 23.92 5.34 -8.09
N TYR A 148 22.88 5.86 -7.43
CA TYR A 148 21.59 6.25 -8.03
C TYR A 148 21.13 7.60 -7.47
N GLU A 149 22.05 8.51 -7.24
CA GLU A 149 21.76 9.84 -6.74
C GLU A 149 20.83 10.61 -7.71
N ASN A 150 19.84 11.30 -7.13
CA ASN A 150 18.79 12.01 -7.88
C ASN A 150 17.82 11.10 -8.66
N ILE A 151 17.84 9.79 -8.43
CA ILE A 151 16.81 8.88 -8.90
C ILE A 151 15.85 8.59 -7.73
N PHE A 152 14.55 8.73 -8.01
CA PHE A 152 13.49 8.63 -7.00
C PHE A 152 12.56 7.46 -7.30
N ASN A 153 12.20 6.71 -6.28
CA ASN A 153 11.15 5.70 -6.35
C ASN A 153 10.23 5.82 -5.14
N PHE A 154 9.33 6.80 -5.18
CA PHE A 154 8.44 7.14 -4.07
C PHE A 154 7.49 6.01 -3.68
N TYR A 155 7.11 5.16 -4.63
CA TYR A 155 6.14 4.08 -4.43
C TYR A 155 6.77 2.71 -4.30
N ASN A 156 8.11 2.61 -4.22
CA ASN A 156 8.85 1.35 -4.16
C ASN A 156 8.47 0.35 -5.29
N ILE A 157 8.12 0.86 -6.48
CA ILE A 157 7.74 0.02 -7.62
C ILE A 157 8.95 -0.82 -8.04
N LYS A 158 8.72 -2.12 -8.29
CA LYS A 158 9.77 -3.11 -8.60
C LYS A 158 10.81 -3.35 -7.49
N ALA A 159 10.57 -2.86 -6.27
CA ALA A 159 11.40 -3.21 -5.13
C ALA A 159 11.18 -4.68 -4.75
N VAL A 160 12.25 -5.47 -4.78
CA VAL A 160 12.24 -6.90 -4.42
C VAL A 160 13.39 -7.18 -3.46
N GLY A 161 13.08 -7.78 -2.33
CA GLY A 161 14.08 -8.07 -1.29
C GLY A 161 14.65 -6.81 -0.63
N ASN A 162 15.91 -6.88 -0.21
CA ASN A 162 16.56 -5.81 0.55
C ASN A 162 17.46 -4.89 -0.31
N ASP A 163 17.58 -5.16 -1.62
CA ASP A 163 18.40 -4.34 -2.53
C ASP A 163 17.48 -3.49 -3.43
N PRO A 164 17.44 -2.16 -3.21
CA PRO A 164 16.63 -1.25 -4.02
C PRO A 164 17.23 -0.93 -5.40
N SER A 165 18.43 -1.42 -5.75
CA SER A 165 19.10 -1.08 -7.00
C SER A 165 18.29 -1.45 -8.25
N VAL A 166 17.63 -2.61 -8.26
CA VAL A 166 16.75 -3.05 -9.36
C VAL A 166 15.58 -2.08 -9.54
N ALA A 167 14.96 -1.66 -8.45
CA ALA A 167 13.85 -0.72 -8.47
C ALA A 167 14.29 0.69 -8.92
N LEU A 168 15.50 1.11 -8.54
CA LEU A 168 16.05 2.41 -8.96
C LEU A 168 16.52 2.39 -10.42
N LEU A 169 17.06 1.27 -10.91
CA LEU A 169 17.36 1.09 -12.32
C LEU A 169 16.08 1.22 -13.17
N TRP A 170 15.01 0.55 -12.76
CA TRP A 170 13.70 0.70 -13.39
C TRP A 170 13.19 2.16 -13.35
N ALA A 171 13.29 2.85 -12.20
CA ALA A 171 12.88 4.24 -12.07
C ALA A 171 13.70 5.21 -12.94
N LYS A 172 14.93 4.85 -13.29
CA LYS A 172 15.79 5.59 -14.21
C LYS A 172 15.37 5.45 -15.68
N GLY A 173 14.46 4.53 -15.99
CA GLY A 173 14.00 4.26 -17.36
C GLY A 173 14.74 3.12 -18.04
N GLY A 174 15.26 2.19 -17.25
CA GLY A 174 15.92 0.96 -17.72
C GLY A 174 14.96 -0.21 -17.86
#